data_6204424cbc75d9bb719ba40c2f715390
#
_entry.id   6204424cbc75d9bb719ba40c2f715390
#
_cell.length_a   1.000
_cell.length_b   1.000
_cell.length_c   1.000
_cell.angle_alpha   90.00
_cell.angle_beta   90.00
_cell.angle_gamma   90.00
#
_symmetry.space_group_name_H-M   'P 1'
#
loop_
_entity.id
_entity.type
_entity.pdbx_description
1 polymer ?
#
loop_
_entity_poly.entity_id
_entity_poly.type
_entity_poly.pdbx_seq_one_letter_code
_entity_poly.pdbx_strand_id
1 'polypeptide(L)'
;MSALWKEKDFVYLRSFCFRKQKALYNNERNCMKIKFLSLASGSSGNCYYLGTDTYGILIDAGIGVRTIKKHLKDYGLALERVRAIFVTHDHADHIKSVGTLGEKYGIPVYSTPEIHAGINKNYCMTEKLTSASVRYIYKEEPLQLEDFKITAFEVPHDGTDNVGYCIEAGGRVFSFLTDLGCITPTAAKYICMANHLVIEANYDDEMLKMGPYP
;
A
#
# COMPACT_ATOMS: atom_id res chain seq x y z
N MET A 1 13.68 -7.56 23.34
CA MET A 1 12.51 -6.73 23.72
C MET A 1 12.27 -5.74 22.60
N SER A 2 11.25 -5.97 21.79
CA SER A 2 10.90 -5.14 20.64
C SER A 2 10.02 -3.98 21.10
N ALA A 3 10.40 -2.75 20.75
CA ALA A 3 9.58 -1.58 21.00
C ALA A 3 8.38 -1.58 20.05
N LEU A 4 7.19 -1.73 20.58
CA LEU A 4 5.93 -1.43 19.92
C LEU A 4 5.73 0.08 19.91
N TRP A 5 5.75 0.69 18.73
CA TRP A 5 5.28 2.06 18.57
C TRP A 5 3.83 2.01 18.15
N LYS A 6 2.94 2.49 19.03
CA LYS A 6 1.53 2.73 18.76
C LYS A 6 1.38 4.16 18.24
N GLU A 7 1.34 4.36 16.94
CA GLU A 7 0.61 5.50 16.39
C GLU A 7 -0.79 5.00 16.03
N LYS A 8 -1.79 5.79 16.33
CA LYS A 8 -3.22 5.46 16.28
C LYS A 8 -3.55 4.64 15.03
N ASP A 9 -4.04 3.41 15.26
CA ASP A 9 -4.68 2.52 14.31
C ASP A 9 -3.80 1.62 13.42
N PHE A 10 -2.46 1.66 13.50
CA PHE A 10 -1.58 0.74 12.75
C PHE A 10 -0.42 0.22 13.60
N VAL A 11 -0.21 -1.09 13.56
CA VAL A 11 0.96 -1.74 14.15
C VAL A 11 2.02 -1.95 13.07
N TYR A 12 3.11 -1.19 13.17
CA TYR A 12 4.30 -1.47 12.40
C TYR A 12 5.06 -2.62 13.08
N LEU A 13 4.86 -3.84 12.59
CA LEU A 13 5.62 -5.00 13.06
C LEU A 13 6.92 -5.12 12.25
N ARG A 14 8.03 -4.73 12.85
CA ARG A 14 9.34 -5.19 12.39
C ARG A 14 9.38 -6.70 12.61
N SER A 15 9.36 -7.50 11.55
CA SER A 15 9.26 -8.95 11.63
C SER A 15 10.43 -9.56 12.40
N PHE A 16 10.12 -10.29 13.46
CA PHE A 16 11.00 -11.30 14.01
C PHE A 16 10.78 -12.60 13.23
N CYS A 17 11.44 -12.77 12.11
CA CYS A 17 11.58 -14.09 11.52
C CYS A 17 12.83 -14.72 12.11
N PHE A 18 12.66 -15.68 13.04
CA PHE A 18 13.73 -16.57 13.49
C PHE A 18 14.12 -17.50 12.33
N ARG A 19 14.95 -17.04 11.42
CA ARG A 19 15.79 -17.90 10.61
C ARG A 19 17.24 -17.57 10.92
N LYS A 20 17.95 -18.56 11.48
CA LYS A 20 19.41 -18.59 11.46
C LYS A 20 19.85 -18.50 9.99
N GLN A 21 20.09 -17.31 9.50
CA GLN A 21 20.92 -17.11 8.32
C GLN A 21 22.32 -16.82 8.80
N LYS A 22 23.22 -17.78 8.58
CA LYS A 22 24.64 -17.51 8.53
C LYS A 22 24.87 -16.39 7.53
N ALA A 23 25.35 -15.26 8.02
CA ALA A 23 25.74 -14.14 7.22
C ALA A 23 26.81 -14.55 6.20
N LEU A 24 26.47 -14.40 4.91
CA LEU A 24 27.45 -14.09 3.89
C LEU A 24 27.51 -12.57 3.79
N TYR A 25 28.24 -11.96 4.69
CA TYR A 25 28.66 -10.57 4.58
C TYR A 25 29.71 -10.49 3.49
N ASN A 26 29.35 -10.06 2.28
CA ASN A 26 30.25 -9.39 1.35
C ASN A 26 29.41 -8.80 0.19
N ASN A 27 29.05 -7.55 0.29
CA ASN A 27 28.98 -6.49 -0.71
C ASN A 27 28.03 -5.36 -0.29
N GLU A 28 28.44 -4.56 0.68
CA GLU A 28 27.68 -3.35 1.09
C GLU A 28 27.82 -2.16 0.09
N ARG A 29 28.38 -2.34 -1.10
CA ARG A 29 28.70 -1.18 -1.97
C ARG A 29 27.61 -0.77 -2.95
N ASN A 30 26.44 -1.40 -3.00
CA ASN A 30 25.36 -0.95 -3.90
C ASN A 30 23.96 -1.36 -3.44
N CYS A 31 23.66 -1.29 -2.16
CA CYS A 31 22.29 -1.54 -1.70
C CYS A 31 21.47 -0.26 -1.95
N MET A 32 20.51 -0.35 -2.87
CA MET A 32 19.53 0.71 -3.12
C MET A 32 18.82 1.07 -1.81
N LYS A 33 18.87 2.36 -1.43
CA LYS A 33 18.16 2.86 -0.26
C LYS A 33 16.68 2.98 -0.59
N ILE A 34 15.86 2.22 0.13
CA ILE A 34 14.40 2.32 0.05
C ILE A 34 13.88 3.19 1.20
N LYS A 35 13.04 4.16 0.86
CA LYS A 35 12.29 5.02 1.78
C LYS A 35 10.86 4.53 1.86
N PHE A 36 10.38 4.25 3.05
CA PHE A 36 8.97 4.00 3.33
C PHE A 36 8.44 5.12 4.22
N LEU A 37 7.29 5.69 3.86
CA LEU A 37 6.60 6.72 4.63
C LEU A 37 5.11 6.38 4.71
N SER A 38 4.55 6.36 5.92
CA SER A 38 3.12 6.45 6.11
C SER A 38 2.73 7.93 6.06
N LEU A 39 2.08 8.36 4.98
CA LEU A 39 1.60 9.74 4.83
C LEU A 39 0.27 9.94 5.57
N ALA A 40 -0.52 8.89 5.66
CA ALA A 40 -1.73 8.79 6.47
C ALA A 40 -2.10 7.31 6.64
N SER A 41 -2.80 7.01 7.73
CA SER A 41 -3.19 5.66 8.11
C SER A 41 -4.37 5.74 9.08
N GLY A 42 -5.51 5.14 8.71
CA GLY A 42 -6.73 5.12 9.50
C GLY A 42 -7.99 5.44 8.71
N SER A 43 -9.15 5.36 9.34
CA SER A 43 -10.48 5.53 8.73
C SER A 43 -10.75 6.91 8.09
N SER A 44 -9.89 7.90 8.32
CA SER A 44 -9.97 9.22 7.68
C SER A 44 -9.18 9.31 6.37
N GLY A 45 -8.37 8.30 6.06
CA GLY A 45 -7.64 8.16 4.81
C GLY A 45 -6.31 7.43 4.95
N ASN A 46 -6.03 6.60 3.95
CA ASN A 46 -4.83 5.77 3.86
C ASN A 46 -3.98 6.23 2.67
N CYS A 47 -2.68 6.37 2.88
CA CYS A 47 -1.74 6.73 1.82
C CYS A 47 -0.32 6.42 2.28
N TYR A 48 0.38 5.57 1.54
CA TYR A 48 1.75 5.20 1.84
C TYR A 48 2.65 5.49 0.64
N TYR A 49 3.88 5.90 0.91
CA TYR A 49 4.92 6.10 -0.10
C TYR A 49 6.01 5.06 0.08
N LEU A 50 6.39 4.41 -1.00
CA LEU A 50 7.56 3.55 -1.09
C LEU A 50 8.41 4.01 -2.27
N GLY A 51 9.70 4.29 -2.03
CA GLY A 51 10.53 4.83 -3.09
C GLY A 51 12.02 4.78 -2.82
N THR A 52 12.75 5.20 -3.83
CA THR A 52 14.19 5.47 -3.81
C THR A 52 14.45 6.95 -3.54
N ASP A 53 15.69 7.40 -3.69
CA ASP A 53 16.02 8.83 -3.64
C ASP A 53 15.53 9.61 -4.87
N THR A 54 15.21 8.93 -5.98
CA THR A 54 14.87 9.54 -7.27
C THR A 54 13.41 9.43 -7.66
N TYR A 55 12.73 8.36 -7.31
CA TYR A 55 11.33 8.11 -7.62
C TYR A 55 10.68 7.15 -6.62
N GLY A 56 9.37 7.04 -6.67
CA GLY A 56 8.62 6.12 -5.83
C GLY A 56 7.20 5.91 -6.33
N ILE A 57 6.46 5.13 -5.55
CA ILE A 57 5.07 4.78 -5.79
C ILE A 57 4.23 5.15 -4.57
N LEU A 58 2.95 5.36 -4.77
CA LEU A 58 1.97 5.43 -3.69
C LEU A 58 1.20 4.11 -3.61
N ILE A 59 0.91 3.68 -2.40
CA ILE A 59 -0.09 2.66 -2.10
C ILE A 59 -1.24 3.40 -1.44
N ASP A 60 -2.38 3.38 -2.11
CA ASP A 60 -3.56 4.18 -1.85
C ASP A 60 -3.34 5.70 -1.87
N ALA A 61 -4.42 6.47 -2.01
CA ALA A 61 -4.43 7.93 -1.99
C ALA A 61 -5.73 8.47 -1.37
N GLY A 62 -6.04 8.00 -0.17
CA GLY A 62 -7.27 8.29 0.54
C GLY A 62 -7.34 9.67 1.21
N ILE A 63 -6.26 10.45 1.16
CA ILE A 63 -6.18 11.82 1.70
C ILE A 63 -6.07 12.86 0.58
N GLY A 64 -6.33 14.13 0.92
CA GLY A 64 -6.33 15.20 -0.08
C GLY A 64 -4.97 15.42 -0.74
N VAL A 65 -4.94 15.74 -2.04
CA VAL A 65 -3.72 15.99 -2.84
C VAL A 65 -2.79 17.02 -2.19
N ARG A 66 -3.34 18.09 -1.59
CA ARG A 66 -2.55 19.11 -0.89
C ARG A 66 -1.79 18.52 0.30
N THR A 67 -2.43 17.62 1.03
CA THR A 67 -1.83 16.92 2.18
C THR A 67 -0.74 15.97 1.72
N ILE A 68 -0.98 15.19 0.65
CA ILE A 68 0.04 14.31 0.05
C ILE A 68 1.27 15.13 -0.34
N LYS A 69 1.07 16.23 -1.08
CA LYS A 69 2.18 17.12 -1.49
C LYS A 69 2.94 17.69 -0.32
N LYS A 70 2.24 18.15 0.73
CA LYS A 70 2.85 18.67 1.94
C LYS A 70 3.71 17.61 2.62
N HIS A 71 3.16 16.44 2.88
CA HIS A 71 3.88 15.36 3.56
C HIS A 71 5.10 14.90 2.75
N LEU A 72 4.97 14.72 1.42
CA LEU A 72 6.13 14.40 0.59
C LEU A 72 7.22 15.47 0.72
N LYS A 73 6.85 16.76 0.66
CA LYS A 73 7.79 17.87 0.78
C LYS A 73 8.49 17.90 2.14
N ASP A 74 7.80 17.58 3.23
CA ASP A 74 8.34 17.52 4.59
C ASP A 74 9.51 16.49 4.70
N TYR A 75 9.50 15.47 3.82
CA TYR A 75 10.58 14.48 3.70
C TYR A 75 11.52 14.70 2.52
N GLY A 76 11.51 15.90 1.90
CA GLY A 76 12.37 16.24 0.77
C GLY A 76 12.00 15.55 -0.54
N LEU A 77 10.76 15.07 -0.65
CA LEU A 77 10.21 14.42 -1.83
C LEU A 77 9.25 15.36 -2.58
N ALA A 78 8.97 15.03 -3.84
CA ALA A 78 8.06 15.80 -4.68
C ALA A 78 7.06 14.84 -5.36
N LEU A 79 5.82 15.30 -5.59
CA LEU A 79 4.79 14.51 -6.24
C LEU A 79 5.20 14.08 -7.66
N GLU A 80 5.96 14.91 -8.35
CA GLU A 80 6.49 14.68 -9.71
C GLU A 80 7.42 13.45 -9.79
N ARG A 81 7.90 12.97 -8.64
CA ARG A 81 8.70 11.73 -8.54
C ARG A 81 7.85 10.48 -8.33
N VAL A 82 6.54 10.63 -8.13
CA VAL A 82 5.63 9.48 -8.02
C VAL A 82 5.35 8.92 -9.40
N ARG A 83 5.73 7.66 -9.63
CA ARG A 83 5.61 6.96 -10.92
C ARG A 83 4.31 6.21 -11.09
N ALA A 84 3.68 5.80 -9.99
CA ALA A 84 2.43 5.06 -10.02
C ALA A 84 1.70 5.15 -8.69
N ILE A 85 0.40 4.89 -8.73
CA ILE A 85 -0.45 4.66 -7.56
C ILE A 85 -0.97 3.23 -7.66
N PHE A 86 -0.82 2.45 -6.61
CA PHE A 86 -1.39 1.11 -6.46
C PHE A 86 -2.55 1.19 -5.49
N VAL A 87 -3.76 0.82 -5.93
CA VAL A 87 -4.98 0.93 -5.11
C VAL A 87 -5.38 -0.44 -4.62
N THR A 88 -5.54 -0.58 -3.29
CA THR A 88 -5.87 -1.85 -2.63
C THR A 88 -7.32 -2.24 -2.81
N HIS A 89 -8.26 -1.28 -2.70
CA HIS A 89 -9.70 -1.46 -2.89
C HIS A 89 -10.40 -0.11 -3.08
N ASP A 90 -11.70 -0.13 -3.31
CA ASP A 90 -12.47 1.03 -3.77
C ASP A 90 -13.19 1.83 -2.66
N HIS A 91 -12.82 1.68 -1.39
CA HIS A 91 -13.36 2.50 -0.30
C HIS A 91 -12.84 3.95 -0.35
N ALA A 92 -13.69 4.88 0.11
CA ALA A 92 -13.47 6.32 -0.01
C ALA A 92 -12.17 6.80 0.66
N ASP A 93 -11.80 6.21 1.78
CA ASP A 93 -10.58 6.51 2.54
C ASP A 93 -9.30 5.91 1.92
N HIS A 94 -9.42 5.19 0.80
CA HIS A 94 -8.29 4.72 -0.01
C HIS A 94 -8.18 5.43 -1.36
N ILE A 95 -9.30 5.96 -1.90
CA ILE A 95 -9.34 6.44 -3.27
C ILE A 95 -9.56 7.95 -3.44
N LYS A 96 -9.82 8.70 -2.40
CA LYS A 96 -10.26 10.12 -2.41
C LYS A 96 -9.54 11.01 -3.42
N SER A 97 -8.24 10.85 -3.61
CA SER A 97 -7.44 11.65 -4.52
C SER A 97 -6.97 10.92 -5.77
N VAL A 98 -7.31 9.64 -5.91
CA VAL A 98 -6.83 8.79 -7.01
C VAL A 98 -7.18 9.37 -8.38
N GLY A 99 -8.45 9.78 -8.58
CA GLY A 99 -8.88 10.38 -9.83
C GLY A 99 -8.15 11.68 -10.17
N THR A 100 -8.02 12.58 -9.19
CA THR A 100 -7.28 13.85 -9.41
C THR A 100 -5.79 13.57 -9.72
N LEU A 101 -5.15 12.65 -9.02
CA LEU A 101 -3.75 12.29 -9.26
C LEU A 101 -3.56 11.62 -10.62
N GLY A 102 -4.49 10.72 -11.01
CA GLY A 102 -4.48 10.06 -12.31
C GLY A 102 -4.68 11.05 -13.46
N GLU A 103 -5.76 11.80 -13.43
CA GLU A 103 -6.20 12.60 -14.60
C GLU A 103 -5.51 13.96 -14.70
N LYS A 104 -5.31 14.68 -13.55
CA LYS A 104 -4.70 16.02 -13.57
C LYS A 104 -3.18 16.00 -13.44
N TYR A 105 -2.62 14.98 -12.79
CA TYR A 105 -1.17 14.87 -12.62
C TYR A 105 -0.54 13.81 -13.51
N GLY A 106 -1.36 13.04 -14.25
CA GLY A 106 -0.90 12.04 -15.21
C GLY A 106 -0.20 10.85 -14.56
N ILE A 107 -0.51 10.56 -13.30
CA ILE A 107 0.11 9.45 -12.58
C ILE A 107 -0.67 8.17 -12.89
N PRO A 108 -0.04 7.12 -13.48
CA PRO A 108 -0.71 5.86 -13.73
C PRO A 108 -1.26 5.22 -12.46
N VAL A 109 -2.50 4.71 -12.52
CA VAL A 109 -3.21 4.07 -11.42
C VAL A 109 -3.33 2.58 -11.72
N TYR A 110 -2.72 1.77 -10.89
CA TYR A 110 -2.71 0.31 -10.99
C TYR A 110 -3.68 -0.30 -9.99
N SER A 111 -4.56 -1.17 -10.47
CA SER A 111 -5.40 -2.05 -9.65
C SER A 111 -6.03 -3.14 -10.53
N THR A 112 -6.84 -4.03 -9.92
CA THR A 112 -7.60 -5.02 -10.70
C THR A 112 -8.70 -4.34 -11.52
N PRO A 113 -9.18 -4.98 -12.62
CA PRO A 113 -10.31 -4.45 -13.39
C PRO A 113 -11.55 -4.18 -12.53
N GLU A 114 -11.83 -5.04 -11.57
CA GLU A 114 -12.97 -4.97 -10.65
C GLU A 114 -12.85 -3.75 -9.73
N ILE A 115 -11.67 -3.51 -9.15
CA ILE A 115 -11.42 -2.34 -8.30
C ILE A 115 -11.53 -1.06 -9.12
N HIS A 116 -11.01 -1.00 -10.35
CA HIS A 116 -11.17 0.16 -11.23
C HIS A 116 -12.64 0.45 -11.54
N ALA A 117 -13.44 -0.60 -11.75
CA ALA A 117 -14.89 -0.44 -11.95
C ALA A 117 -15.58 0.10 -10.69
N GLY A 118 -15.17 -0.36 -9.49
CA GLY A 118 -15.64 0.13 -8.21
C GLY A 118 -15.26 1.59 -7.97
N ILE A 119 -13.98 1.95 -8.18
CA ILE A 119 -13.48 3.33 -8.08
C ILE A 119 -14.34 4.28 -8.91
N ASN A 120 -14.61 3.93 -10.18
CA ASN A 120 -15.36 4.79 -11.07
C ASN A 120 -16.87 4.88 -10.74
N LYS A 121 -17.42 3.95 -9.97
CA LYS A 121 -18.78 4.01 -9.43
C LYS A 121 -18.87 4.78 -8.12
N ASN A 122 -17.78 4.85 -7.36
CA ASN A 122 -17.80 5.43 -6.03
C ASN A 122 -18.15 6.94 -6.09
N TYR A 123 -19.07 7.36 -5.23
CA TYR A 123 -19.60 8.74 -5.20
C TYR A 123 -18.58 9.77 -4.70
N CYS A 124 -17.55 9.35 -3.97
CA CYS A 124 -16.51 10.27 -3.49
C CYS A 124 -15.54 10.72 -4.60
N MET A 125 -15.58 10.06 -5.76
CA MET A 125 -14.72 10.35 -6.90
C MET A 125 -15.24 11.53 -7.69
N THR A 126 -14.61 12.70 -7.50
CA THR A 126 -14.92 13.92 -8.28
C THR A 126 -14.39 13.86 -9.71
N GLU A 127 -13.25 13.19 -9.92
CA GLU A 127 -12.64 12.93 -11.23
C GLU A 127 -12.66 11.42 -11.47
N LYS A 128 -13.33 10.98 -12.53
CA LYS A 128 -13.35 9.55 -12.91
C LYS A 128 -12.08 9.19 -13.68
N LEU A 129 -11.55 8.00 -13.42
CA LEU A 129 -10.39 7.50 -14.15
C LEU A 129 -10.77 7.15 -15.59
N THR A 130 -9.91 7.55 -16.52
CA THR A 130 -10.02 7.24 -17.95
C THR A 130 -8.96 6.23 -18.38
N SER A 131 -9.02 5.75 -19.61
CA SER A 131 -8.00 4.85 -20.17
C SER A 131 -6.60 5.47 -20.19
N ALA A 132 -6.48 6.80 -20.07
CA ALA A 132 -5.20 7.48 -20.00
C ALA A 132 -4.41 7.11 -18.74
N SER A 133 -5.10 7.03 -17.59
CA SER A 133 -4.48 6.76 -16.29
C SER A 133 -4.63 5.32 -15.81
N VAL A 134 -5.68 4.59 -16.24
CA VAL A 134 -5.93 3.20 -15.82
C VAL A 134 -4.84 2.25 -16.30
N ARG A 135 -4.33 1.41 -15.39
CA ARG A 135 -3.44 0.28 -15.67
C ARG A 135 -3.92 -0.92 -14.86
N TYR A 136 -3.92 -2.09 -15.49
CA TYR A 136 -4.36 -3.31 -14.83
C TYR A 136 -3.19 -4.09 -14.24
N ILE A 137 -3.42 -4.65 -13.06
CA ILE A 137 -2.57 -5.67 -12.44
C ILE A 137 -3.47 -6.86 -12.09
N TYR A 138 -2.95 -8.07 -12.24
CA TYR A 138 -3.68 -9.30 -11.95
C TYR A 138 -3.09 -9.98 -10.72
N LYS A 139 -3.97 -10.62 -9.93
CA LYS A 139 -3.57 -11.32 -8.70
C LYS A 139 -2.58 -12.45 -9.03
N GLU A 140 -1.56 -12.59 -8.21
CA GLU A 140 -0.46 -13.56 -8.32
C GLU A 140 0.43 -13.40 -9.58
N GLU A 141 0.19 -12.37 -10.42
CA GLU A 141 1.02 -12.05 -11.56
C GLU A 141 1.98 -10.90 -11.22
N PRO A 142 3.31 -11.15 -11.20
CA PRO A 142 4.27 -10.09 -10.89
C PRO A 142 4.35 -9.03 -11.99
N LEU A 143 4.28 -7.76 -11.60
CA LEU A 143 4.52 -6.61 -12.46
C LEU A 143 5.89 -6.02 -12.14
N GLN A 144 6.72 -5.79 -13.16
CA GLN A 144 7.96 -5.03 -13.01
C GLN A 144 7.72 -3.56 -13.34
N LEU A 145 7.97 -2.67 -12.39
CA LEU A 145 7.93 -1.23 -12.56
C LEU A 145 9.26 -0.66 -12.06
N GLU A 146 10.15 -0.30 -12.98
CA GLU A 146 11.52 0.14 -12.67
C GLU A 146 12.20 -0.86 -11.71
N ASP A 147 12.62 -0.46 -10.51
CA ASP A 147 13.28 -1.31 -9.52
C ASP A 147 12.31 -2.02 -8.55
N PHE A 148 11.00 -1.88 -8.77
CA PHE A 148 9.96 -2.53 -7.97
C PHE A 148 9.39 -3.72 -8.72
N LYS A 149 9.39 -4.89 -8.09
CA LYS A 149 8.59 -6.03 -8.52
C LYS A 149 7.37 -6.13 -7.62
N ILE A 150 6.19 -5.92 -8.17
CA ILE A 150 4.93 -5.79 -7.44
C ILE A 150 4.03 -6.96 -7.77
N THR A 151 3.55 -7.66 -6.76
CA THR A 151 2.57 -8.74 -6.87
C THR A 151 1.33 -8.37 -6.07
N ALA A 152 0.19 -8.26 -6.74
CA ALA A 152 -1.10 -8.15 -6.07
C ALA A 152 -1.55 -9.54 -5.62
N PHE A 153 -2.17 -9.65 -4.45
CA PHE A 153 -2.73 -10.89 -3.93
C PHE A 153 -4.05 -10.64 -3.22
N GLU A 154 -4.88 -11.66 -3.16
CA GLU A 154 -6.22 -11.56 -2.56
C GLU A 154 -6.18 -11.31 -1.06
N VAL A 155 -6.99 -10.36 -0.62
CA VAL A 155 -7.22 -10.02 0.79
C VAL A 155 -8.74 -10.00 1.03
N PRO A 156 -9.27 -10.73 2.02
CA PRO A 156 -10.70 -10.72 2.31
C PRO A 156 -11.10 -9.40 3.00
N HIS A 157 -12.00 -8.66 2.37
CA HIS A 157 -12.62 -7.44 2.87
C HIS A 157 -13.90 -7.15 2.09
N ASP A 158 -14.71 -6.16 2.46
CA ASP A 158 -16.04 -5.87 1.92
C ASP A 158 -16.07 -4.89 0.72
N GLY A 159 -14.94 -4.65 0.04
CA GLY A 159 -14.88 -3.89 -1.22
C GLY A 159 -15.39 -4.68 -2.45
N THR A 160 -15.45 -4.00 -3.61
CA THR A 160 -15.82 -4.64 -4.89
C THR A 160 -14.87 -5.78 -5.25
N ASP A 161 -13.60 -5.58 -5.00
CA ASP A 161 -12.50 -6.54 -4.98
C ASP A 161 -11.42 -5.98 -4.04
N ASN A 162 -10.58 -6.83 -3.46
CA ASN A 162 -9.60 -6.37 -2.48
C ASN A 162 -8.27 -7.09 -2.70
N VAL A 163 -7.20 -6.31 -2.70
CA VAL A 163 -5.85 -6.83 -2.86
C VAL A 163 -4.89 -6.24 -1.84
N GLY A 164 -3.97 -7.08 -1.38
CA GLY A 164 -2.72 -6.65 -0.80
C GLY A 164 -1.63 -6.56 -1.85
N TYR A 165 -0.54 -5.89 -1.54
CA TYR A 165 0.63 -5.78 -2.41
C TYR A 165 1.87 -6.31 -1.73
N CYS A 166 2.55 -7.25 -2.40
CA CYS A 166 3.90 -7.68 -2.07
C CYS A 166 4.87 -6.99 -3.02
N ILE A 167 5.78 -6.18 -2.48
CA ILE A 167 6.70 -5.35 -3.26
C ILE A 167 8.13 -5.71 -2.92
N GLU A 168 8.85 -6.26 -3.90
CA GLU A 168 10.27 -6.56 -3.78
C GLU A 168 11.09 -5.37 -4.32
N ALA A 169 11.94 -4.78 -3.50
CA ALA A 169 12.77 -3.63 -3.86
C ALA A 169 14.03 -3.57 -2.99
N GLY A 170 15.19 -3.26 -3.59
CA GLY A 170 16.44 -3.11 -2.87
C GLY A 170 16.84 -4.34 -2.03
N GLY A 171 16.50 -5.54 -2.49
CA GLY A 171 16.76 -6.81 -1.76
C GLY A 171 15.87 -7.03 -0.53
N ARG A 172 14.77 -6.28 -0.40
CA ARG A 172 13.80 -6.37 0.69
C ARG A 172 12.40 -6.61 0.14
N VAL A 173 11.55 -7.19 0.97
CA VAL A 173 10.14 -7.47 0.69
C VAL A 173 9.27 -6.61 1.60
N PHE A 174 8.38 -5.84 1.02
CA PHE A 174 7.38 -5.03 1.70
C PHE A 174 6.01 -5.62 1.40
N SER A 175 5.22 -5.95 2.42
CA SER A 175 3.85 -6.43 2.24
C SER A 175 2.85 -5.47 2.86
N PHE A 176 1.85 -5.09 2.07
CA PHE A 176 0.77 -4.18 2.45
C PHE A 176 -0.54 -4.97 2.47
N LEU A 177 -1.15 -5.05 3.65
CA LEU A 177 -2.44 -5.68 3.90
C LEU A 177 -3.28 -4.72 4.75
N THR A 178 -3.71 -3.64 4.11
CA THR A 178 -4.69 -2.71 4.69
C THR A 178 -6.06 -3.36 4.65
N ASP A 179 -6.89 -3.14 5.64
CA ASP A 179 -8.26 -3.64 5.70
C ASP A 179 -8.34 -5.17 5.49
N LEU A 180 -7.80 -5.89 6.46
CA LEU A 180 -7.73 -7.36 6.45
C LEU A 180 -8.82 -7.95 7.37
N GLY A 181 -9.89 -8.49 6.79
CA GLY A 181 -10.97 -9.12 7.55
C GLY A 181 -10.53 -10.41 8.28
N CYS A 182 -9.66 -11.21 7.67
CA CYS A 182 -9.08 -12.40 8.31
C CYS A 182 -7.78 -12.83 7.61
N ILE A 183 -6.94 -13.59 8.32
CA ILE A 183 -5.69 -14.13 7.77
C ILE A 183 -5.99 -15.40 7.00
N THR A 184 -6.02 -15.31 5.68
CA THR A 184 -6.11 -16.45 4.77
C THR A 184 -4.74 -17.14 4.58
N PRO A 185 -4.66 -18.36 4.03
CA PRO A 185 -3.38 -18.97 3.65
C PRO A 185 -2.57 -18.09 2.69
N THR A 186 -3.23 -17.41 1.75
CA THR A 186 -2.59 -16.45 0.82
C THR A 186 -2.01 -15.26 1.58
N ALA A 187 -2.78 -14.60 2.44
CA ALA A 187 -2.30 -13.51 3.27
C ALA A 187 -1.12 -13.96 4.15
N ALA A 188 -1.21 -15.11 4.81
CA ALA A 188 -0.14 -15.69 5.63
C ALA A 188 1.15 -15.91 4.84
N LYS A 189 1.08 -16.39 3.60
CA LYS A 189 2.23 -16.54 2.70
C LYS A 189 2.98 -15.22 2.56
N TYR A 190 2.28 -14.14 2.20
CA TYR A 190 2.90 -12.82 1.96
C TYR A 190 3.33 -12.12 3.25
N ILE A 191 2.63 -12.33 4.37
CA ILE A 191 3.07 -11.90 5.70
C ILE A 191 4.42 -12.55 6.05
N CYS A 192 4.54 -13.86 5.86
CA CYS A 192 5.78 -14.60 6.17
C CYS A 192 6.97 -14.25 5.26
N MET A 193 6.71 -13.78 4.03
CA MET A 193 7.76 -13.34 3.09
C MET A 193 8.30 -11.95 3.46
N ALA A 194 7.54 -11.12 4.15
CA ALA A 194 7.83 -9.72 4.36
C ALA A 194 9.03 -9.47 5.27
N ASN A 195 9.93 -8.58 4.85
CA ASN A 195 10.90 -7.92 5.73
C ASN A 195 10.27 -6.71 6.45
N HIS A 196 9.31 -6.07 5.79
CA HIS A 196 8.52 -4.95 6.31
C HIS A 196 7.05 -5.22 6.03
N LEU A 197 6.24 -5.15 7.07
CA LEU A 197 4.82 -5.43 7.02
C LEU A 197 4.03 -4.19 7.39
N VAL A 198 3.09 -3.80 6.54
CA VAL A 198 2.02 -2.83 6.81
C VAL A 198 0.74 -3.63 6.87
N ILE A 199 0.14 -3.71 8.04
CA ILE A 199 -1.07 -4.48 8.27
C ILE A 199 -2.00 -3.68 9.17
N GLU A 200 -3.28 -3.68 8.87
CA GLU A 200 -4.28 -3.17 9.78
C GLU A 200 -4.36 -4.03 11.03
N ALA A 201 -4.48 -3.37 12.18
CA ALA A 201 -4.61 -4.02 13.48
C ALA A 201 -5.65 -3.31 14.35
N ASN A 202 -6.74 -2.87 13.74
CA ASN A 202 -7.92 -2.34 14.44
C ASN A 202 -8.71 -3.51 15.02
N TYR A 203 -8.27 -3.99 16.17
CA TYR A 203 -8.92 -5.10 16.84
C TYR A 203 -9.24 -4.71 18.28
N ASP A 204 -10.53 -4.68 18.59
CA ASP A 204 -11.06 -4.62 19.95
C ASP A 204 -12.09 -5.72 20.09
N ASP A 205 -11.80 -6.71 20.92
CA ASP A 205 -12.63 -7.91 21.14
C ASP A 205 -14.06 -7.58 21.60
N GLU A 206 -14.24 -6.52 22.39
CA GLU A 206 -15.55 -6.12 22.89
C GLU A 206 -16.35 -5.39 21.81
N MET A 207 -15.69 -4.50 21.05
CA MET A 207 -16.34 -3.81 19.93
C MET A 207 -16.73 -4.76 18.80
N LEU A 208 -15.93 -5.79 18.50
CA LEU A 208 -16.30 -6.82 17.52
C LEU A 208 -17.53 -7.62 17.94
N LYS A 209 -17.64 -7.97 19.22
CA LYS A 209 -18.79 -8.72 19.74
C LYS A 209 -20.07 -7.90 19.82
N MET A 210 -19.97 -6.57 19.95
CA MET A 210 -21.09 -5.66 20.14
C MET A 210 -21.40 -4.78 18.92
N GLY A 211 -20.52 -4.76 17.92
CA GLY A 211 -20.63 -3.96 16.72
C GLY A 211 -21.40 -4.64 15.58
N PRO A 212 -21.81 -3.90 14.55
CA PRO A 212 -22.52 -4.41 13.37
C PRO A 212 -21.57 -5.07 12.36
N TYR A 213 -20.44 -5.59 12.79
CA TYR A 213 -19.47 -6.23 11.91
C TYR A 213 -19.90 -7.66 11.58
N PRO A 214 -19.76 -8.10 10.30
CA PRO A 214 -20.13 -9.44 9.87
C PRO A 214 -19.22 -10.52 10.47
#